data_ebd9cc85f4f084c8f2f56e531ee964b8
#
_entry.id   ebd9cc85f4f084c8f2f56e531ee964b8
#
_cell.length_a   1.000
_cell.length_b   1.000
_cell.length_c   1.000
_cell.angle_alpha   90.00
_cell.angle_beta   90.00
_cell.angle_gamma   90.00
#
_symmetry.space_group_name_H-M   'P 1'
#
loop_
_entity.id
_entity.type
_entity.pdbx_description
1 polymer ?
#
loop_
_entity_poly.entity_id
_entity_poly.type
_entity_poly.pdbx_seq_one_letter_code
_entity_poly.pdbx_strand_id
1 'polypeptide(L)'
;MAEAKEKLFPEFPPVSTQEWMDKITADLKGVPFEKKLVWKTGEGFNVNPFYRAEDIEGMATVTSLPGEFPYVRGTNVSNAWLVRQDIEVTDCASANEKARRLVAECGVTSLGFRIKGERVSADNIRTLLEGICPVETELNFMTCNRRAVELLGILTGYYKEKGVDLNKVQGSVAYDAFKVPLVKGIALESDWIEDVVDVLKAGEALPHYRVLAVQACNLSDAGSYITQELGYAMAWGNELLAKLAEAGIPVDKVANRIKFNFGISSNYFMEIAKFRAARWLWAEIVKAYDDPACTCPPDCCDKTADDSAFCRCACKIKIHAHTSAWNMTVFDAYVNMLRTQTETMSAAIAGVDSITVSPYDDVFKTPDEFSERIARNQQLLLKEECHFDRVVDPGGGSYYIEVLTRSVAEAAWKLFLEVEDKGGFAVAANAGEVQQAVNESNSARKKQIATRRISLLGTNIFPNFTEIAGNKIEADSECGCHCHKDSEIAKLDFSRGASEFEALRLETEKSGKRPKVFMLTIGNLAMRLARSQFSSNFFACAGYEIFDNLGFETVEAGVKAAREKKADIIVLCSSDDEYATFAPEAFKLTGGKELFVVAGAPACMDDLKAAGIEHFIHVRSNVLETLQMFNRSLL
;
A
#
# COMPACT_ATOMS: atom_id res chain seq x y z
N MET A 1 36.72 14.72 42.40
CA MET A 1 36.86 15.55 41.18
C MET A 1 36.54 14.66 40.02
N ALA A 2 35.46 14.87 39.32
CA ALA A 2 35.14 14.12 38.11
C ALA A 2 36.15 14.55 37.04
N GLU A 3 36.97 13.64 36.53
CA GLU A 3 37.81 13.89 35.37
C GLU A 3 36.94 14.38 34.22
N ALA A 4 37.25 15.58 33.72
CA ALA A 4 36.61 16.10 32.51
C ALA A 4 36.90 15.10 31.39
N LYS A 5 35.87 14.40 30.90
CA LYS A 5 35.98 13.54 29.72
C LYS A 5 36.52 14.39 28.58
N GLU A 6 37.73 14.07 28.11
CA GLU A 6 38.32 14.68 26.94
C GLU A 6 37.35 14.51 25.77
N LYS A 7 36.98 15.61 25.08
CA LYS A 7 36.08 15.54 23.93
C LYS A 7 36.81 14.82 22.80
N LEU A 8 36.17 13.76 22.28
CA LEU A 8 36.62 13.12 21.04
C LEU A 8 36.46 14.12 19.88
N PHE A 9 37.50 14.22 19.04
CA PHE A 9 37.51 15.07 17.84
C PHE A 9 37.31 16.59 18.14
N PRO A 10 38.08 17.23 19.04
CA PRO A 10 37.95 18.65 19.33
C PRO A 10 38.25 19.56 18.14
N GLU A 11 38.97 19.05 17.12
CA GLU A 11 39.26 19.70 15.85
C GLU A 11 38.07 19.81 14.91
N PHE A 12 36.97 19.10 15.18
CA PHE A 12 35.72 19.17 14.43
C PHE A 12 34.62 19.80 15.29
N PRO A 13 34.52 21.14 15.34
CA PRO A 13 33.47 21.79 16.13
C PRO A 13 32.07 21.48 15.57
N PRO A 14 31.06 21.42 16.43
CA PRO A 14 29.67 21.28 15.97
C PRO A 14 29.29 22.40 15.01
N VAL A 15 28.71 22.05 13.87
CA VAL A 15 28.16 23.00 12.90
C VAL A 15 26.72 23.30 13.28
N SER A 16 26.33 24.57 13.38
CA SER A 16 24.96 24.98 13.66
C SER A 16 24.04 24.73 12.47
N THR A 17 22.73 24.63 12.70
CA THR A 17 21.75 24.50 11.62
C THR A 17 21.77 25.71 10.69
N GLN A 18 22.00 26.90 11.23
CA GLN A 18 22.10 28.11 10.42
C GLN A 18 23.30 28.05 9.46
N GLU A 19 24.49 27.69 9.94
CA GLU A 19 25.69 27.52 9.09
C GLU A 19 25.46 26.46 7.99
N TRP A 20 24.76 25.36 8.34
CA TRP A 20 24.39 24.33 7.35
C TRP A 20 23.43 24.89 6.30
N MET A 21 22.37 25.60 6.71
CA MET A 21 21.40 26.22 5.79
C MET A 21 22.03 27.30 4.92
N ASP A 22 22.96 28.08 5.45
CA ASP A 22 23.70 29.08 4.68
C ASP A 22 24.53 28.42 3.57
N LYS A 23 25.20 27.31 3.91
CA LYS A 23 25.96 26.54 2.92
C LYS A 23 25.04 25.96 1.83
N ILE A 24 23.90 25.36 2.21
CA ILE A 24 22.92 24.84 1.26
C ILE A 24 22.42 25.96 0.33
N THR A 25 22.08 27.10 0.89
CA THR A 25 21.59 28.26 0.12
C THR A 25 22.63 28.74 -0.90
N ALA A 26 23.90 28.78 -0.49
CA ALA A 26 24.99 29.14 -1.39
C ALA A 26 25.15 28.10 -2.54
N ASP A 27 25.07 26.80 -2.22
CA ASP A 27 25.20 25.73 -3.20
C ASP A 27 24.01 25.66 -4.17
N LEU A 28 22.82 26.05 -3.73
CA LEU A 28 21.62 26.14 -4.57
C LEU A 28 21.62 27.33 -5.56
N LYS A 29 22.60 28.22 -5.47
CA LYS A 29 22.79 29.37 -6.40
C LYS A 29 21.52 30.20 -6.62
N GLY A 30 20.80 30.49 -5.54
CA GLY A 30 19.59 31.33 -5.55
C GLY A 30 18.27 30.57 -5.80
N VAL A 31 18.31 29.25 -5.97
CA VAL A 31 17.07 28.44 -5.99
C VAL A 31 16.57 28.25 -4.56
N PRO A 32 15.28 28.54 -4.26
CA PRO A 32 14.74 28.34 -2.91
C PRO A 32 14.83 26.90 -2.44
N PHE A 33 15.20 26.69 -1.18
CA PHE A 33 15.33 25.38 -0.52
C PHE A 33 14.04 24.54 -0.64
N GLU A 34 12.90 25.14 -0.31
CA GLU A 34 11.58 24.48 -0.32
C GLU A 34 11.17 24.03 -1.72
N LYS A 35 11.61 24.74 -2.76
CA LYS A 35 11.31 24.39 -4.15
C LYS A 35 12.16 23.24 -4.66
N LYS A 36 13.41 23.13 -4.21
CA LYS A 36 14.41 22.24 -4.78
C LYS A 36 14.58 20.94 -3.99
N LEU A 37 14.50 21.02 -2.66
CA LEU A 37 14.88 19.92 -1.76
C LEU A 37 13.74 19.39 -0.91
N VAL A 38 12.71 20.18 -0.61
CA VAL A 38 11.58 19.72 0.20
C VAL A 38 10.64 18.87 -0.64
N TRP A 39 10.39 17.64 -0.18
CA TRP A 39 9.44 16.74 -0.81
C TRP A 39 8.00 17.11 -0.42
N LYS A 40 7.23 17.52 -1.42
CA LYS A 40 5.79 17.79 -1.28
C LYS A 40 5.04 16.48 -1.42
N THR A 41 4.59 15.94 -0.31
CA THR A 41 3.87 14.66 -0.28
C THR A 41 2.39 14.86 -0.58
N GLY A 42 1.68 13.75 -0.86
CA GLY A 42 0.21 13.73 -0.86
C GLY A 42 -0.39 13.52 0.52
N GLU A 43 0.46 13.33 1.55
CA GLU A 43 0.06 12.96 2.92
C GLU A 43 -0.46 14.13 3.79
N GLY A 44 -0.55 15.33 3.20
CA GLY A 44 -1.00 16.53 3.91
C GLY A 44 0.11 17.32 4.61
N PHE A 45 1.37 16.88 4.50
CA PHE A 45 2.55 17.57 5.03
C PHE A 45 3.76 17.44 4.09
N ASN A 46 4.76 18.28 4.30
CA ASN A 46 6.01 18.26 3.55
C ASN A 46 7.10 17.55 4.34
N VAL A 47 8.05 16.94 3.64
CA VAL A 47 9.18 16.22 4.22
C VAL A 47 10.49 16.93 3.84
N ASN A 48 11.27 17.29 4.84
CA ASN A 48 12.58 17.89 4.63
C ASN A 48 13.61 16.82 4.23
N PRO A 49 14.67 17.20 3.48
CA PRO A 49 15.71 16.25 3.06
C PRO A 49 16.59 15.75 4.23
N PHE A 50 16.57 16.43 5.37
CA PHE A 50 17.25 16.04 6.60
C PHE A 50 16.53 16.61 7.82
N TYR A 51 16.78 15.99 8.97
CA TYR A 51 16.37 16.44 10.30
C TYR A 51 17.55 16.30 11.26
N ARG A 52 17.52 17.06 12.36
CA ARG A 52 18.59 17.14 13.35
C ARG A 52 18.04 16.88 14.76
N ALA A 53 18.93 16.86 15.76
CA ALA A 53 18.55 16.60 17.15
C ALA A 53 17.51 17.61 17.69
N GLU A 54 17.58 18.86 17.25
CA GLU A 54 16.63 19.92 17.63
C GLU A 54 15.21 19.68 17.13
N ASP A 55 15.03 18.96 16.01
CA ASP A 55 13.70 18.64 15.45
C ASP A 55 12.94 17.64 16.31
N ILE A 56 13.62 16.86 17.13
CA ILE A 56 13.03 15.86 18.04
C ILE A 56 13.13 16.22 19.51
N GLU A 57 13.68 17.40 19.83
CA GLU A 57 13.79 17.88 21.21
C GLU A 57 12.42 18.03 21.87
N GLY A 58 12.26 17.48 23.06
CA GLY A 58 11.00 17.52 23.81
C GLY A 58 9.93 16.54 23.33
N MET A 59 10.18 15.69 22.33
CA MET A 59 9.24 14.66 21.94
C MET A 59 9.21 13.52 22.97
N ALA A 60 8.07 13.29 23.63
CA ALA A 60 7.88 12.21 24.59
C ALA A 60 8.08 10.81 23.96
N THR A 61 7.79 10.67 22.67
CA THR A 61 7.92 9.42 21.92
C THR A 61 9.36 8.91 21.81
N VAL A 62 10.35 9.81 21.88
CA VAL A 62 11.78 9.46 21.79
C VAL A 62 12.29 8.78 23.05
N THR A 63 11.70 9.11 24.23
CA THR A 63 12.13 8.58 25.53
C THR A 63 11.36 7.35 25.98
N SER A 64 10.22 7.00 25.33
CA SER A 64 9.43 5.83 25.64
C SER A 64 10.18 4.54 25.29
N LEU A 65 9.94 3.45 26.02
CA LEU A 65 10.53 2.14 25.77
C LEU A 65 9.53 1.20 25.06
N PRO A 66 10.03 0.16 24.36
CA PRO A 66 9.15 -0.88 23.83
C PRO A 66 8.31 -1.56 24.92
N GLY A 67 7.03 -1.76 24.66
CA GLY A 67 6.07 -2.33 25.61
C GLY A 67 5.49 -1.34 26.61
N GLU A 68 5.98 -0.10 26.64
CA GLU A 68 5.44 0.95 27.53
C GLU A 68 4.44 1.86 26.81
N PHE A 69 3.43 2.31 27.57
CA PHE A 69 2.46 3.29 27.07
C PHE A 69 3.18 4.59 26.63
N PRO A 70 2.80 5.20 25.50
CA PRO A 70 1.69 4.92 24.59
C PRO A 70 2.00 3.93 23.45
N TYR A 71 2.92 3.02 23.64
CA TYR A 71 3.29 1.92 22.74
C TYR A 71 3.83 2.33 21.36
N VAL A 72 4.26 3.56 21.19
CA VAL A 72 4.81 4.05 19.91
C VAL A 72 5.95 3.15 19.37
N ARG A 73 6.76 2.61 20.30
CA ARG A 73 7.90 1.75 19.99
C ARG A 73 7.59 0.25 19.99
N GLY A 74 6.33 -0.14 20.10
CA GLY A 74 5.88 -1.54 20.13
C GLY A 74 5.00 -1.85 21.32
N THR A 75 4.02 -2.72 21.12
CA THR A 75 3.13 -3.23 22.18
C THR A 75 3.80 -4.30 23.03
N ASN A 76 4.93 -4.86 22.55
CA ASN A 76 5.70 -5.93 23.19
C ASN A 76 7.19 -5.56 23.25
N VAL A 77 7.92 -6.29 24.10
CA VAL A 77 9.40 -6.17 24.22
C VAL A 77 10.17 -7.07 23.24
N SER A 78 9.45 -7.78 22.38
CA SER A 78 10.03 -8.62 21.32
C SER A 78 9.39 -8.29 19.98
N ASN A 79 10.12 -8.50 18.88
CA ASN A 79 9.64 -8.26 17.51
C ASN A 79 9.30 -9.58 16.79
N ALA A 80 8.66 -10.51 17.49
CA ALA A 80 8.32 -11.83 16.96
C ALA A 80 6.96 -11.80 16.25
N TRP A 81 6.91 -11.25 15.03
CA TRP A 81 5.68 -11.28 14.22
C TRP A 81 5.31 -12.70 13.78
N LEU A 82 4.03 -12.95 13.59
CA LEU A 82 3.51 -14.19 13.04
C LEU A 82 3.58 -14.18 11.51
N VAL A 83 4.20 -15.23 10.96
CA VAL A 83 4.23 -15.47 9.51
C VAL A 83 2.87 -16.03 9.11
N ARG A 84 2.04 -15.20 8.48
CA ARG A 84 0.69 -15.58 8.08
C ARG A 84 0.62 -15.90 6.59
N GLN A 85 -0.11 -16.98 6.27
CA GLN A 85 -0.53 -17.29 4.91
C GLN A 85 -2.03 -17.55 4.88
N ASP A 86 -2.73 -16.91 3.95
CA ASP A 86 -4.15 -17.10 3.72
C ASP A 86 -4.39 -18.24 2.72
N ILE A 87 -5.47 -19.00 2.92
CA ILE A 87 -5.91 -20.13 2.09
C ILE A 87 -7.34 -19.86 1.66
N GLU A 88 -7.59 -19.85 0.34
CA GLU A 88 -8.93 -19.84 -0.21
C GLU A 88 -9.53 -21.26 -0.10
N VAL A 89 -10.62 -21.41 0.67
CA VAL A 89 -11.24 -22.70 0.95
C VAL A 89 -12.26 -23.03 -0.14
N THR A 90 -11.79 -23.63 -1.23
CA THR A 90 -12.65 -24.18 -2.28
C THR A 90 -13.11 -25.59 -1.93
N ASP A 91 -12.27 -26.39 -1.27
CA ASP A 91 -12.53 -27.70 -0.69
C ASP A 91 -11.86 -27.82 0.68
N CYS A 92 -12.58 -28.31 1.71
CA CYS A 92 -12.07 -28.33 3.07
C CYS A 92 -10.96 -29.36 3.30
N ALA A 93 -10.99 -30.50 2.61
CA ALA A 93 -9.97 -31.54 2.77
C ALA A 93 -8.63 -31.09 2.16
N SER A 94 -8.67 -30.57 0.93
CA SER A 94 -7.48 -30.03 0.24
C SER A 94 -6.91 -28.82 0.99
N ALA A 95 -7.77 -27.92 1.52
CA ALA A 95 -7.33 -26.79 2.32
C ALA A 95 -6.68 -27.23 3.64
N ASN A 96 -7.18 -28.30 4.29
CA ASN A 96 -6.57 -28.89 5.48
C ASN A 96 -5.18 -29.47 5.19
N GLU A 97 -5.05 -30.26 4.11
CA GLU A 97 -3.76 -30.82 3.70
C GLU A 97 -2.73 -29.73 3.48
N LYS A 98 -3.11 -28.67 2.73
CA LYS A 98 -2.27 -27.47 2.52
C LYS A 98 -1.91 -26.80 3.85
N ALA A 99 -2.88 -26.56 4.71
CA ALA A 99 -2.68 -25.89 6.00
C ALA A 99 -1.71 -26.66 6.92
N ARG A 100 -1.87 -27.97 7.03
CA ARG A 100 -0.99 -28.85 7.82
C ARG A 100 0.45 -28.80 7.30
N ARG A 101 0.63 -28.90 5.98
CA ARG A 101 1.97 -28.80 5.37
C ARG A 101 2.60 -27.42 5.64
N LEU A 102 1.83 -26.34 5.51
CA LEU A 102 2.31 -24.98 5.76
C LEU A 102 2.83 -24.81 7.19
N VAL A 103 2.14 -25.34 8.18
CA VAL A 103 2.54 -25.28 9.58
C VAL A 103 3.71 -26.20 9.87
N ALA A 104 3.65 -27.48 9.43
CA ALA A 104 4.64 -28.49 9.78
C ALA A 104 5.98 -28.33 9.05
N GLU A 105 5.97 -27.84 7.80
CA GLU A 105 7.13 -27.90 6.91
C GLU A 105 7.59 -26.53 6.40
N CYS A 106 6.71 -25.51 6.47
CA CYS A 106 6.95 -24.25 5.76
C CYS A 106 7.08 -23.02 6.67
N GLY A 107 7.16 -23.19 7.98
CA GLY A 107 7.42 -22.09 8.92
C GLY A 107 6.25 -21.10 9.11
N VAL A 108 5.04 -21.46 8.68
CA VAL A 108 3.82 -20.65 8.90
C VAL A 108 3.38 -20.81 10.35
N THR A 109 3.16 -19.68 11.03
CA THR A 109 2.73 -19.63 12.44
C THR A 109 1.33 -19.04 12.61
N SER A 110 0.75 -18.53 11.53
CA SER A 110 -0.62 -18.00 11.48
C SER A 110 -1.28 -18.40 10.16
N LEU A 111 -2.46 -18.99 10.24
CA LEU A 111 -3.25 -19.39 9.08
C LEU A 111 -4.48 -18.48 8.94
N GLY A 112 -4.76 -18.05 7.72
CA GLY A 112 -6.01 -17.39 7.37
C GLY A 112 -6.84 -18.29 6.46
N PHE A 113 -8.11 -18.47 6.76
CA PHE A 113 -9.06 -19.23 5.95
C PHE A 113 -10.14 -18.32 5.40
N ARG A 114 -10.20 -18.20 4.06
CA ARG A 114 -11.29 -17.51 3.35
C ARG A 114 -12.36 -18.53 3.01
N ILE A 115 -13.48 -18.52 3.75
CA ILE A 115 -14.52 -19.53 3.65
C ILE A 115 -15.80 -18.90 3.09
N LYS A 116 -16.32 -19.40 1.98
CA LYS A 116 -17.64 -18.96 1.49
C LYS A 116 -18.72 -19.33 2.50
N GLY A 117 -19.71 -18.42 2.72
CA GLY A 117 -20.72 -18.59 3.75
C GLY A 117 -21.51 -19.92 3.68
N GLU A 118 -21.74 -20.44 2.50
CA GLU A 118 -22.40 -21.75 2.25
C GLU A 118 -21.60 -22.94 2.77
N ARG A 119 -20.29 -22.78 2.98
CA ARG A 119 -19.39 -23.82 3.50
C ARG A 119 -19.19 -23.77 5.01
N VAL A 120 -19.79 -22.83 5.70
CA VAL A 120 -19.74 -22.74 7.16
C VAL A 120 -20.69 -23.79 7.73
N SER A 121 -20.12 -24.93 8.17
CA SER A 121 -20.83 -26.00 8.87
C SER A 121 -19.88 -26.73 9.80
N ALA A 122 -20.42 -27.43 10.82
CA ALA A 122 -19.61 -28.13 11.82
C ALA A 122 -18.72 -29.20 11.17
N ASP A 123 -19.24 -29.95 10.18
CA ASP A 123 -18.48 -31.01 9.48
C ASP A 123 -17.35 -30.42 8.62
N ASN A 124 -17.61 -29.34 7.90
CA ASN A 124 -16.60 -28.66 7.10
C ASN A 124 -15.48 -28.09 7.97
N ILE A 125 -15.83 -27.45 9.11
CA ILE A 125 -14.82 -26.89 10.04
C ILE A 125 -14.03 -28.01 10.72
N ARG A 126 -14.67 -29.12 11.09
CA ARG A 126 -13.97 -30.30 11.61
C ARG A 126 -12.96 -30.84 10.59
N THR A 127 -13.36 -31.00 9.34
CA THR A 127 -12.47 -31.44 8.26
C THR A 127 -11.32 -30.44 8.05
N LEU A 128 -11.63 -29.15 8.00
CA LEU A 128 -10.65 -28.09 7.74
C LEU A 128 -9.57 -28.01 8.83
N LEU A 129 -9.92 -28.24 10.10
CA LEU A 129 -9.03 -28.06 11.24
C LEU A 129 -8.44 -29.37 11.78
N GLU A 130 -8.75 -30.51 11.19
CA GLU A 130 -8.26 -31.82 11.66
C GLU A 130 -6.71 -31.85 11.64
N GLY A 131 -6.11 -32.18 12.79
CA GLY A 131 -4.66 -32.30 12.96
C GLY A 131 -3.90 -30.97 13.04
N ILE A 132 -4.60 -29.83 13.14
CA ILE A 132 -3.98 -28.52 13.38
C ILE A 132 -4.13 -28.17 14.86
N CYS A 133 -3.01 -27.79 15.52
CA CYS A 133 -3.02 -27.38 16.94
C CYS A 133 -3.37 -25.88 17.07
N PRO A 134 -4.56 -25.52 17.59
CA PRO A 134 -4.99 -24.12 17.65
C PRO A 134 -4.33 -23.33 18.80
N VAL A 135 -3.53 -23.97 19.63
CA VAL A 135 -2.75 -23.32 20.70
C VAL A 135 -1.39 -22.88 20.19
N GLU A 136 -0.82 -23.61 19.22
CA GLU A 136 0.49 -23.32 18.62
C GLU A 136 0.38 -22.48 17.35
N THR A 137 -0.77 -22.53 16.67
CA THR A 137 -1.00 -21.81 15.40
C THR A 137 -2.15 -20.83 15.57
N GLU A 138 -1.93 -19.55 15.26
CA GLU A 138 -3.01 -18.55 15.22
C GLU A 138 -3.94 -18.88 14.04
N LEU A 139 -5.26 -19.00 14.29
CA LEU A 139 -6.25 -19.34 13.29
C LEU A 139 -7.21 -18.18 13.01
N ASN A 140 -7.20 -17.69 11.78
CA ASN A 140 -7.98 -16.55 11.35
C ASN A 140 -8.99 -16.94 10.28
N PHE A 141 -10.24 -16.48 10.42
CA PHE A 141 -11.33 -16.83 9.52
C PHE A 141 -11.96 -15.58 8.91
N MET A 142 -12.14 -15.62 7.59
CA MET A 142 -12.85 -14.61 6.83
C MET A 142 -14.03 -15.25 6.13
N THR A 143 -15.24 -14.78 6.41
CA THR A 143 -16.48 -15.30 5.82
C THR A 143 -17.48 -14.18 5.59
N CYS A 144 -18.68 -14.51 5.13
CA CYS A 144 -19.80 -13.57 5.11
C CYS A 144 -20.18 -13.19 6.54
N ASN A 145 -20.37 -11.89 6.81
CA ASN A 145 -20.73 -11.38 8.15
C ASN A 145 -21.89 -12.14 8.79
N ARG A 146 -22.94 -12.46 8.02
CA ARG A 146 -24.12 -13.23 8.49
C ARG A 146 -23.80 -14.61 9.05
N ARG A 147 -22.62 -15.15 8.76
CA ARG A 147 -22.18 -16.47 9.24
C ARG A 147 -21.16 -16.38 10.40
N ALA A 148 -20.79 -15.20 10.82
CA ALA A 148 -19.76 -15.02 11.85
C ALA A 148 -20.18 -15.60 13.23
N VAL A 149 -21.41 -15.35 13.65
CA VAL A 149 -21.96 -15.88 14.92
C VAL A 149 -21.99 -17.41 14.91
N GLU A 150 -22.50 -17.99 13.84
CA GLU A 150 -22.54 -19.44 13.66
C GLU A 150 -21.13 -20.05 13.64
N LEU A 151 -20.20 -19.44 12.92
CA LEU A 151 -18.80 -19.90 12.86
C LEU A 151 -18.15 -19.89 14.24
N LEU A 152 -18.35 -18.83 15.04
CA LEU A 152 -17.84 -18.74 16.41
C LEU A 152 -18.40 -19.84 17.32
N GLY A 153 -19.70 -20.14 17.19
CA GLY A 153 -20.34 -21.25 17.89
C GLY A 153 -19.74 -22.62 17.50
N ILE A 154 -19.54 -22.85 16.21
CA ILE A 154 -18.92 -24.08 15.67
C ILE A 154 -17.48 -24.23 16.16
N LEU A 155 -16.66 -23.17 16.11
CA LEU A 155 -15.27 -23.18 16.57
C LEU A 155 -15.20 -23.49 18.08
N THR A 156 -16.03 -22.83 18.88
CA THR A 156 -16.11 -23.06 20.33
C THR A 156 -16.49 -24.52 20.65
N GLY A 157 -17.48 -25.07 19.94
CA GLY A 157 -17.89 -26.46 20.05
C GLY A 157 -16.78 -27.44 19.69
N TYR A 158 -16.12 -27.20 18.55
CA TYR A 158 -14.99 -28.01 18.07
C TYR A 158 -13.83 -28.06 19.07
N TYR A 159 -13.40 -26.87 19.58
CA TYR A 159 -12.30 -26.81 20.53
C TYR A 159 -12.63 -27.51 21.87
N LYS A 160 -13.86 -27.37 22.34
CA LYS A 160 -14.35 -28.12 23.54
C LYS A 160 -14.34 -29.63 23.29
N GLU A 161 -14.83 -30.10 22.14
CA GLU A 161 -14.83 -31.51 21.75
C GLU A 161 -13.41 -32.10 21.74
N LYS A 162 -12.43 -31.32 21.24
CA LYS A 162 -11.01 -31.71 21.19
C LYS A 162 -10.29 -31.53 22.54
N GLY A 163 -10.95 -31.04 23.58
CA GLY A 163 -10.34 -30.82 24.91
C GLY A 163 -9.32 -29.71 24.97
N VAL A 164 -9.40 -28.74 24.04
CA VAL A 164 -8.49 -27.60 23.95
C VAL A 164 -8.83 -26.56 25.03
N ASP A 165 -7.82 -26.01 25.69
CA ASP A 165 -7.99 -24.89 26.64
C ASP A 165 -8.31 -23.61 25.85
N LEU A 166 -9.55 -23.14 25.92
CA LEU A 166 -10.04 -21.97 25.19
C LEU A 166 -9.31 -20.68 25.55
N ASN A 167 -8.68 -20.61 26.73
CA ASN A 167 -7.89 -19.46 27.17
C ASN A 167 -6.51 -19.39 26.50
N LYS A 168 -6.09 -20.44 25.78
CA LYS A 168 -4.81 -20.47 25.05
C LYS A 168 -4.96 -20.32 23.55
N VAL A 169 -6.19 -20.41 23.05
CA VAL A 169 -6.46 -20.34 21.61
C VAL A 169 -6.42 -18.90 21.15
N GLN A 170 -5.61 -18.61 20.11
CA GLN A 170 -5.49 -17.30 19.50
C GLN A 170 -5.99 -17.33 18.05
N GLY A 171 -6.63 -16.25 17.64
CA GLY A 171 -7.13 -16.15 16.27
C GLY A 171 -8.06 -14.98 16.05
N SER A 172 -8.77 -15.04 14.94
CA SER A 172 -9.81 -14.05 14.63
C SER A 172 -10.94 -14.63 13.78
N VAL A 173 -12.14 -14.07 13.94
CA VAL A 173 -13.21 -14.15 12.95
C VAL A 173 -13.46 -12.71 12.50
N ALA A 174 -13.12 -12.41 11.25
CA ALA A 174 -13.11 -11.04 10.75
C ALA A 174 -14.53 -10.55 10.43
N TYR A 175 -15.30 -10.20 11.47
CA TYR A 175 -16.55 -9.47 11.28
C TYR A 175 -16.25 -8.00 11.03
N ASP A 176 -16.66 -7.50 9.87
CA ASP A 176 -16.44 -6.12 9.44
C ASP A 176 -17.81 -5.45 9.20
N ALA A 177 -18.24 -4.63 10.15
CA ALA A 177 -19.53 -3.93 10.07
C ALA A 177 -19.62 -3.00 8.85
N PHE A 178 -18.50 -2.40 8.42
CA PHE A 178 -18.47 -1.39 7.37
C PHE A 178 -18.08 -1.92 5.98
N LYS A 179 -17.86 -3.23 5.84
CA LYS A 179 -17.57 -3.86 4.53
C LYS A 179 -18.63 -3.55 3.48
N VAL A 180 -19.90 -3.55 3.89
CA VAL A 180 -21.03 -3.37 2.98
C VAL A 180 -21.08 -1.94 2.41
N PRO A 181 -21.06 -0.86 3.20
CA PRO A 181 -21.02 0.50 2.65
C PRO A 181 -19.74 0.79 1.88
N LEU A 182 -18.57 0.36 2.36
CA LEU A 182 -17.29 0.70 1.74
C LEU A 182 -17.06 -0.05 0.40
N VAL A 183 -17.34 -1.35 0.38
CA VAL A 183 -16.97 -2.21 -0.77
C VAL A 183 -18.12 -2.40 -1.74
N LYS A 184 -19.37 -2.46 -1.24
CA LYS A 184 -20.55 -2.71 -2.06
C LYS A 184 -21.38 -1.47 -2.36
N GLY A 185 -21.15 -0.37 -1.64
CA GLY A 185 -21.93 0.86 -1.79
C GLY A 185 -23.38 0.73 -1.34
N ILE A 186 -23.66 -0.07 -0.33
CA ILE A 186 -24.99 -0.27 0.25
C ILE A 186 -24.95 0.27 1.68
N ALA A 187 -25.88 1.12 2.04
CA ALA A 187 -25.95 1.73 3.37
C ALA A 187 -26.09 0.67 4.48
N LEU A 188 -25.55 1.00 5.67
CA LEU A 188 -25.75 0.18 6.87
C LEU A 188 -27.22 0.15 7.25
N GLU A 189 -27.70 -1.01 7.69
CA GLU A 189 -29.01 -1.15 8.30
C GLU A 189 -29.00 -0.49 9.69
N SER A 190 -30.17 -0.06 10.17
CA SER A 190 -30.28 0.70 11.45
C SER A 190 -29.90 -0.12 12.69
N ASP A 191 -29.95 -1.43 12.58
CA ASP A 191 -29.70 -2.42 13.63
C ASP A 191 -28.28 -3.03 13.58
N TRP A 192 -27.38 -2.46 12.80
CA TRP A 192 -26.01 -2.98 12.64
C TRP A 192 -25.24 -3.16 13.97
N ILE A 193 -25.59 -2.37 15.02
CA ILE A 193 -25.01 -2.51 16.35
C ILE A 193 -25.44 -3.81 17.01
N GLU A 194 -26.70 -4.23 16.81
CA GLU A 194 -27.20 -5.50 17.37
C GLU A 194 -26.41 -6.70 16.83
N ASP A 195 -26.14 -6.69 15.53
CA ASP A 195 -25.29 -7.70 14.90
C ASP A 195 -23.87 -7.74 15.52
N VAL A 196 -23.26 -6.58 15.78
CA VAL A 196 -21.94 -6.49 16.41
C VAL A 196 -21.98 -7.03 17.84
N VAL A 197 -23.01 -6.69 18.61
CA VAL A 197 -23.23 -7.20 19.98
C VAL A 197 -23.36 -8.74 19.96
N ASP A 198 -24.09 -9.30 19.03
CA ASP A 198 -24.27 -10.75 18.91
C ASP A 198 -22.97 -11.48 18.56
N VAL A 199 -22.13 -10.88 17.69
CA VAL A 199 -20.79 -11.40 17.39
C VAL A 199 -19.89 -11.38 18.64
N LEU A 200 -19.93 -10.29 19.42
CA LEU A 200 -19.17 -10.20 20.68
C LEU A 200 -19.60 -11.27 21.67
N LYS A 201 -20.91 -11.46 21.89
CA LYS A 201 -21.45 -12.51 22.76
C LYS A 201 -21.03 -13.91 22.30
N ALA A 202 -21.16 -14.20 20.99
CA ALA A 202 -20.75 -15.49 20.44
C ALA A 202 -19.25 -15.77 20.63
N GLY A 203 -18.42 -14.71 20.66
CA GLY A 203 -17.00 -14.79 20.89
C GLY A 203 -16.54 -14.86 22.34
N GLU A 204 -17.44 -14.69 23.34
CA GLU A 204 -17.05 -14.63 24.77
C GLU A 204 -16.29 -15.86 25.26
N ALA A 205 -16.64 -17.04 24.75
CA ALA A 205 -15.99 -18.29 25.10
C ALA A 205 -14.52 -18.39 24.61
N LEU A 206 -14.11 -17.52 23.69
CA LEU A 206 -12.77 -17.48 23.10
C LEU A 206 -12.09 -16.14 23.45
N PRO A 207 -11.57 -15.95 24.66
CA PRO A 207 -11.17 -14.63 25.17
C PRO A 207 -10.05 -13.96 24.35
N HIS A 208 -9.19 -14.72 23.69
CA HIS A 208 -8.10 -14.19 22.88
C HIS A 208 -8.41 -14.15 21.36
N TYR A 209 -9.65 -14.47 20.97
CA TYR A 209 -10.09 -14.24 19.60
C TYR A 209 -10.47 -12.79 19.38
N ARG A 210 -9.99 -12.22 18.26
CA ARG A 210 -10.40 -10.93 17.76
C ARG A 210 -11.59 -11.13 16.82
N VAL A 211 -12.76 -10.67 17.24
CA VAL A 211 -14.01 -10.95 16.51
C VAL A 211 -14.53 -9.75 15.73
N LEU A 212 -13.93 -8.58 15.94
CA LEU A 212 -14.22 -7.35 15.19
C LEU A 212 -13.00 -6.97 14.35
N ALA A 213 -13.22 -6.62 13.10
CA ALA A 213 -12.16 -6.25 12.18
C ALA A 213 -12.31 -4.81 11.66
N VAL A 214 -11.26 -4.03 11.77
CA VAL A 214 -11.07 -2.78 11.02
C VAL A 214 -10.25 -3.12 9.78
N GLN A 215 -10.91 -3.24 8.62
CA GLN A 215 -10.29 -3.65 7.36
C GLN A 215 -9.73 -2.44 6.60
N ALA A 216 -8.83 -1.68 7.25
CA ALA A 216 -8.23 -0.49 6.65
C ALA A 216 -7.40 -0.79 5.39
N CYS A 217 -6.91 -2.03 5.22
CA CYS A 217 -6.25 -2.47 3.99
C CYS A 217 -7.10 -2.25 2.73
N ASN A 218 -8.46 -2.31 2.84
CA ASN A 218 -9.33 -1.97 1.72
C ASN A 218 -9.17 -0.51 1.26
N LEU A 219 -8.88 0.41 2.17
CA LEU A 219 -8.63 1.82 1.84
C LEU A 219 -7.29 1.95 1.10
N SER A 220 -6.26 1.25 1.58
CA SER A 220 -4.94 1.19 0.93
C SER A 220 -5.05 0.61 -0.48
N ASP A 221 -5.75 -0.51 -0.65
CA ASP A 221 -5.95 -1.17 -1.95
C ASP A 221 -6.79 -0.33 -2.92
N ALA A 222 -7.66 0.53 -2.40
CA ALA A 222 -8.40 1.53 -3.16
C ALA A 222 -7.61 2.83 -3.43
N GLY A 223 -6.33 2.90 -3.04
CA GLY A 223 -5.44 4.00 -3.36
C GLY A 223 -5.46 5.18 -2.39
N SER A 224 -5.90 5.01 -1.14
CA SER A 224 -5.77 6.04 -0.11
C SER A 224 -4.31 6.45 0.11
N TYR A 225 -4.11 7.64 0.65
CA TYR A 225 -2.85 8.02 1.26
C TYR A 225 -2.69 7.32 2.63
N ILE A 226 -1.46 7.21 3.12
CA ILE A 226 -1.11 6.56 4.40
C ILE A 226 -1.83 7.24 5.57
N THR A 227 -1.86 8.56 5.58
CA THR A 227 -2.55 9.38 6.59
C THR A 227 -4.06 9.23 6.55
N GLN A 228 -4.65 9.03 5.36
CA GLN A 228 -6.08 8.74 5.21
C GLN A 228 -6.42 7.33 5.72
N GLU A 229 -5.64 6.32 5.34
CA GLU A 229 -5.83 4.96 5.85
C GLU A 229 -5.81 4.96 7.38
N LEU A 230 -4.80 5.60 7.98
CA LEU A 230 -4.66 5.64 9.43
C LEU A 230 -5.78 6.44 10.11
N GLY A 231 -6.10 7.64 9.63
CA GLY A 231 -7.14 8.49 10.21
C GLY A 231 -8.52 7.84 10.18
N TYR A 232 -8.89 7.26 9.04
CA TYR A 232 -10.14 6.51 8.92
C TYR A 232 -10.14 5.23 9.74
N ALA A 233 -9.01 4.51 9.84
CA ALA A 233 -8.93 3.32 10.70
C ALA A 233 -9.14 3.67 12.18
N MET A 234 -8.61 4.80 12.64
CA MET A 234 -8.82 5.28 14.02
C MET A 234 -10.28 5.66 14.26
N ALA A 235 -10.91 6.39 13.33
CA ALA A 235 -12.33 6.73 13.41
C ALA A 235 -13.23 5.49 13.38
N TRP A 236 -12.90 4.52 12.53
CA TRP A 236 -13.61 3.24 12.46
C TRP A 236 -13.51 2.45 13.78
N GLY A 237 -12.29 2.34 14.34
CA GLY A 237 -12.08 1.71 15.64
C GLY A 237 -12.83 2.43 16.77
N ASN A 238 -12.79 3.78 16.77
CA ASN A 238 -13.49 4.61 17.75
C ASN A 238 -15.02 4.47 17.66
N GLU A 239 -15.58 4.42 16.46
CA GLU A 239 -17.02 4.18 16.25
C GLU A 239 -17.49 2.89 16.94
N LEU A 240 -16.70 1.80 16.79
CA LEU A 240 -17.01 0.54 17.46
C LEU A 240 -16.94 0.69 18.99
N LEU A 241 -15.93 1.40 19.52
CA LEU A 241 -15.82 1.65 20.96
C LEU A 241 -17.01 2.47 21.46
N ALA A 242 -17.32 3.59 20.83
CA ALA A 242 -18.37 4.52 21.25
C ALA A 242 -19.75 3.85 21.23
N LYS A 243 -20.11 3.21 20.11
CA LYS A 243 -21.44 2.59 19.95
C LYS A 243 -21.65 1.39 20.86
N LEU A 244 -20.62 0.61 21.11
CA LEU A 244 -20.73 -0.52 22.03
C LEU A 244 -20.71 -0.07 23.51
N ALA A 245 -20.00 1.01 23.83
CA ALA A 245 -20.09 1.64 25.16
C ALA A 245 -21.49 2.20 25.41
N GLU A 246 -22.12 2.86 24.42
CA GLU A 246 -23.52 3.28 24.46
C GLU A 246 -24.48 2.10 24.69
N ALA A 247 -24.15 0.92 24.14
CA ALA A 247 -24.90 -0.33 24.35
C ALA A 247 -24.57 -1.03 25.71
N GLY A 248 -23.73 -0.41 26.55
CA GLY A 248 -23.40 -0.91 27.89
C GLY A 248 -22.29 -1.96 27.95
N ILE A 249 -21.49 -2.10 26.87
CA ILE A 249 -20.34 -3.02 26.86
C ILE A 249 -19.07 -2.24 27.24
N PRO A 250 -18.31 -2.69 28.27
CA PRO A 250 -17.09 -2.01 28.71
C PRO A 250 -16.06 -1.86 27.57
N VAL A 251 -15.43 -0.67 27.49
CA VAL A 251 -14.50 -0.31 26.40
C VAL A 251 -13.28 -1.24 26.36
N ASP A 252 -12.76 -1.66 27.52
CA ASP A 252 -11.64 -2.60 27.60
C ASP A 252 -11.97 -3.96 26.97
N LYS A 253 -13.21 -4.45 27.12
CA LYS A 253 -13.67 -5.66 26.45
C LYS A 253 -13.74 -5.48 24.94
N VAL A 254 -14.27 -4.35 24.46
CA VAL A 254 -14.40 -4.08 23.04
C VAL A 254 -13.03 -3.92 22.38
N ALA A 255 -12.15 -3.08 22.95
CA ALA A 255 -10.82 -2.81 22.40
C ALA A 255 -9.99 -4.10 22.26
N ASN A 256 -10.09 -5.01 23.23
CA ASN A 256 -9.44 -6.32 23.17
C ASN A 256 -10.06 -7.28 22.13
N ARG A 257 -11.13 -6.92 21.46
CA ARG A 257 -11.80 -7.74 20.42
C ARG A 257 -11.58 -7.22 19.00
N ILE A 258 -10.99 -6.05 18.85
CA ILE A 258 -10.72 -5.43 17.54
C ILE A 258 -9.36 -5.89 17.03
N LYS A 259 -9.29 -6.25 15.76
CA LYS A 259 -8.06 -6.46 14.96
C LYS A 259 -8.02 -5.45 13.82
N PHE A 260 -6.96 -4.68 13.76
CA PHE A 260 -6.72 -3.73 12.68
C PHE A 260 -5.92 -4.42 11.58
N ASN A 261 -6.47 -4.43 10.38
CA ASN A 261 -5.82 -4.97 9.19
C ASN A 261 -5.45 -3.79 8.28
N PHE A 262 -4.16 -3.47 8.22
CA PHE A 262 -3.62 -2.37 7.42
C PHE A 262 -2.97 -2.88 6.13
N GLY A 263 -3.04 -2.07 5.07
CA GLY A 263 -2.23 -2.24 3.89
C GLY A 263 -0.78 -1.81 4.15
N ILE A 264 0.15 -2.29 3.32
CA ILE A 264 1.53 -1.83 3.30
C ILE A 264 1.81 -1.33 1.89
N SER A 265 2.07 -0.04 1.74
CA SER A 265 2.43 0.57 0.46
C SER A 265 3.95 0.56 0.23
N SER A 266 4.37 1.00 -0.94
CA SER A 266 5.80 1.07 -1.29
C SER A 266 6.55 2.25 -0.65
N ASN A 267 5.89 3.09 0.14
CA ASN A 267 6.54 4.23 0.80
C ASN A 267 7.19 3.83 2.13
N TYR A 268 8.36 3.23 2.04
CA TYR A 268 9.06 2.49 3.10
C TYR A 268 9.09 3.18 4.47
N PHE A 269 9.61 4.40 4.55
CA PHE A 269 9.76 5.10 5.83
C PHE A 269 8.44 5.65 6.36
N MET A 270 7.52 6.02 5.48
CA MET A 270 6.17 6.44 5.87
C MET A 270 5.36 5.27 6.44
N GLU A 271 5.54 4.05 5.93
CA GLU A 271 4.90 2.86 6.48
C GLU A 271 5.41 2.53 7.88
N ILE A 272 6.73 2.64 8.12
CA ILE A 272 7.28 2.52 9.48
C ILE A 272 6.64 3.55 10.41
N ALA A 273 6.55 4.79 9.97
CA ALA A 273 5.94 5.88 10.74
C ALA A 273 4.43 5.64 10.99
N LYS A 274 3.69 5.10 10.00
CA LYS A 274 2.27 4.76 10.12
C LYS A 274 2.01 3.79 11.26
N PHE A 275 2.72 2.68 11.31
CA PHE A 275 2.50 1.67 12.36
C PHE A 275 2.92 2.16 13.75
N ARG A 276 3.95 2.99 13.84
CA ARG A 276 4.32 3.67 15.08
C ARG A 276 3.22 4.65 15.53
N ALA A 277 2.72 5.47 14.61
CA ALA A 277 1.61 6.39 14.86
C ALA A 277 0.30 5.67 15.20
N ALA A 278 -0.01 4.55 14.54
CA ALA A 278 -1.21 3.75 14.82
C ALA A 278 -1.25 3.27 16.27
N ARG A 279 -0.13 2.77 16.81
CA ARG A 279 -0.04 2.34 18.21
C ARG A 279 -0.25 3.51 19.16
N TRP A 280 0.38 4.63 18.88
CA TRP A 280 0.26 5.84 19.71
C TRP A 280 -1.17 6.37 19.72
N LEU A 281 -1.75 6.61 18.56
CA LEU A 281 -3.10 7.18 18.45
C LEU A 281 -4.15 6.27 19.07
N TRP A 282 -4.09 4.95 18.80
CA TRP A 282 -5.03 4.01 19.41
C TRP A 282 -4.93 3.98 20.92
N ALA A 283 -3.72 4.00 21.46
CA ALA A 283 -3.50 4.01 22.91
C ALA A 283 -4.13 5.25 23.58
N GLU A 284 -3.99 6.42 22.97
CA GLU A 284 -4.59 7.66 23.47
C GLU A 284 -6.12 7.68 23.31
N ILE A 285 -6.66 7.13 22.21
CA ILE A 285 -8.11 7.00 22.01
C ILE A 285 -8.72 6.14 23.12
N VAL A 286 -8.19 4.93 23.33
CA VAL A 286 -8.74 4.01 24.35
C VAL A 286 -8.60 4.59 25.75
N LYS A 287 -7.47 5.23 26.06
CA LYS A 287 -7.26 5.92 27.35
C LYS A 287 -8.28 7.02 27.60
N ALA A 288 -8.70 7.75 26.57
CA ALA A 288 -9.63 8.87 26.68
C ALA A 288 -11.04 8.46 27.17
N TYR A 289 -11.38 7.17 27.08
CA TYR A 289 -12.64 6.68 27.65
C TYR A 289 -12.62 6.55 29.18
N ASP A 290 -11.42 6.63 29.80
CA ASP A 290 -11.21 6.64 31.27
C ASP A 290 -12.05 5.59 32.02
N ASP A 291 -12.11 4.36 31.48
CA ASP A 291 -12.88 3.27 32.10
C ASP A 291 -12.07 2.62 33.24
N PRO A 292 -12.41 2.88 34.53
CA PRO A 292 -11.66 2.36 35.63
C PRO A 292 -11.89 0.85 35.85
N ALA A 293 -12.90 0.28 35.20
CA ALA A 293 -13.29 -1.11 35.36
C ALA A 293 -12.48 -2.01 34.39
N CYS A 294 -11.17 -2.18 34.66
CA CYS A 294 -10.41 -3.20 33.96
C CYS A 294 -10.97 -4.59 34.29
N THR A 295 -11.62 -5.21 33.31
CA THR A 295 -12.16 -6.58 33.42
C THR A 295 -11.14 -7.65 33.04
N CYS A 296 -9.90 -7.26 32.72
CA CYS A 296 -8.81 -8.18 32.39
C CYS A 296 -8.44 -9.06 33.60
N PRO A 297 -8.03 -10.33 33.37
CA PRO A 297 -7.46 -11.16 34.40
C PRO A 297 -6.32 -10.45 35.15
N PRO A 298 -6.12 -10.74 36.47
CA PRO A 298 -5.09 -10.07 37.28
C PRO A 298 -3.68 -10.14 36.69
N ASP A 299 -3.38 -11.18 35.94
CA ASP A 299 -2.07 -11.43 35.31
C ASP A 299 -1.91 -10.75 33.96
N CYS A 300 -2.94 -10.13 33.42
CA CYS A 300 -2.94 -9.51 32.11
C CYS A 300 -2.37 -8.09 32.08
N CYS A 301 -2.48 -7.34 33.17
CA CYS A 301 -2.00 -5.97 33.31
C CYS A 301 -0.84 -5.94 34.30
N ASP A 302 0.31 -5.39 33.89
CA ASP A 302 1.34 -4.91 34.81
C ASP A 302 0.75 -3.74 35.62
N LYS A 303 0.00 -4.08 36.68
CA LYS A 303 -0.55 -3.10 37.61
C LYS A 303 0.59 -2.60 38.49
N THR A 304 1.27 -1.56 38.05
CA THR A 304 2.10 -0.77 38.96
C THR A 304 1.17 0.06 39.87
N ALA A 305 1.55 0.28 41.11
CA ALA A 305 0.71 0.85 42.15
C ALA A 305 0.16 2.27 41.87
N ASP A 306 0.54 2.90 40.79
CA ASP A 306 0.20 4.27 40.39
C ASP A 306 -0.83 4.37 39.23
N ASP A 307 -1.34 3.22 38.72
CA ASP A 307 -2.07 3.16 37.46
C ASP A 307 -3.54 2.78 37.60
N SER A 308 -4.27 3.53 38.38
CA SER A 308 -5.69 3.22 38.67
C SER A 308 -6.69 3.73 37.62
N ALA A 309 -6.29 4.45 36.61
CA ALA A 309 -7.23 5.21 35.78
C ALA A 309 -7.66 4.53 34.45
N PHE A 310 -6.93 3.56 33.89
CA PHE A 310 -7.32 2.91 32.62
C PHE A 310 -6.69 1.54 32.42
N CYS A 311 -7.32 0.71 31.53
CA CYS A 311 -6.80 -0.61 31.17
C CYS A 311 -5.68 -0.53 30.14
N ARG A 312 -4.42 -0.69 30.56
CA ARG A 312 -3.25 -0.68 29.67
C ARG A 312 -3.27 -1.78 28.60
N CYS A 313 -3.84 -2.94 28.89
CA CYS A 313 -3.96 -4.03 27.91
C CYS A 313 -4.89 -3.66 26.77
N ALA A 314 -6.00 -2.99 27.06
CA ALA A 314 -6.95 -2.52 26.05
C ALA A 314 -6.34 -1.46 25.11
N CYS A 315 -5.38 -0.67 25.62
CA CYS A 315 -4.67 0.33 24.82
C CYS A 315 -3.68 -0.30 23.80
N LYS A 316 -3.39 -1.61 23.89
CA LYS A 316 -2.50 -2.31 22.96
C LYS A 316 -3.25 -2.69 21.67
N ILE A 317 -3.05 -1.94 20.62
CA ILE A 317 -3.62 -2.27 19.31
C ILE A 317 -3.09 -3.62 18.80
N LYS A 318 -3.96 -4.43 18.17
CA LYS A 318 -3.57 -5.66 17.47
C LYS A 318 -3.52 -5.40 15.97
N ILE A 319 -2.33 -5.45 15.39
CA ILE A 319 -2.09 -5.10 13.98
C ILE A 319 -1.75 -6.32 13.14
N HIS A 320 -2.55 -6.56 12.10
CA HIS A 320 -2.18 -7.40 10.97
C HIS A 320 -1.86 -6.51 9.77
N ALA A 321 -0.75 -6.77 9.08
CA ALA A 321 -0.34 -6.02 7.91
C ALA A 321 -0.37 -6.91 6.65
N HIS A 322 -0.85 -6.36 5.54
CA HIS A 322 -0.95 -7.03 4.24
C HIS A 322 -0.36 -6.14 3.15
N THR A 323 0.49 -6.69 2.28
CA THR A 323 1.07 -5.93 1.17
C THR A 323 -0.02 -5.44 0.22
N SER A 324 -0.05 -4.14 -0.09
CA SER A 324 -1.14 -3.52 -0.85
C SER A 324 -1.13 -3.93 -2.32
N ALA A 325 -2.28 -4.31 -2.83
CA ALA A 325 -2.45 -4.61 -4.25
C ALA A 325 -2.31 -3.38 -5.15
N TRP A 326 -2.51 -2.17 -4.62
CA TRP A 326 -2.51 -0.94 -5.42
C TRP A 326 -1.21 -0.69 -6.19
N ASN A 327 -0.07 -1.10 -5.63
CA ASN A 327 1.25 -0.91 -6.24
C ASN A 327 1.62 -2.05 -7.22
N MET A 328 0.89 -3.15 -7.24
CA MET A 328 1.22 -4.33 -8.04
C MET A 328 0.87 -4.12 -9.51
N THR A 329 1.62 -4.80 -10.38
CA THR A 329 1.53 -4.65 -11.84
C THR A 329 1.35 -6.00 -12.53
N VAL A 330 0.65 -6.01 -13.67
CA VAL A 330 0.50 -7.17 -14.56
C VAL A 330 1.73 -7.32 -15.46
N PHE A 331 2.24 -6.21 -15.99
CA PHE A 331 3.47 -6.19 -16.76
C PHE A 331 4.68 -6.13 -15.83
N ASP A 332 5.76 -6.80 -16.25
CA ASP A 332 6.97 -6.96 -15.46
C ASP A 332 6.68 -7.50 -14.05
N ALA A 333 5.80 -8.50 -13.99
CA ALA A 333 5.18 -9.01 -12.76
C ALA A 333 6.19 -9.49 -11.71
N TYR A 334 7.38 -9.97 -12.12
CA TYR A 334 8.41 -10.38 -11.16
C TYR A 334 8.96 -9.23 -10.32
N VAL A 335 8.81 -7.97 -10.77
CA VAL A 335 9.14 -6.80 -9.95
C VAL A 335 8.22 -6.66 -8.74
N ASN A 336 7.01 -7.26 -8.79
CA ASN A 336 6.14 -7.31 -7.62
C ASN A 336 6.78 -8.03 -6.43
N MET A 337 7.64 -9.05 -6.67
CA MET A 337 8.40 -9.70 -5.58
C MET A 337 9.33 -8.73 -4.86
N LEU A 338 9.94 -7.79 -5.59
CA LEU A 338 10.81 -6.77 -5.02
C LEU A 338 10.01 -5.73 -4.25
N ARG A 339 8.82 -5.36 -4.76
CA ARG A 339 7.90 -4.44 -4.08
C ARG A 339 7.44 -5.02 -2.75
N THR A 340 6.86 -6.22 -2.80
CA THR A 340 6.34 -6.88 -1.60
C THR A 340 7.43 -7.20 -0.58
N GLN A 341 8.68 -7.44 -1.02
CA GLN A 341 9.83 -7.58 -0.11
C GLN A 341 10.09 -6.31 0.69
N THR A 342 10.17 -5.15 0.03
CA THR A 342 10.42 -3.87 0.73
C THR A 342 9.24 -3.44 1.59
N GLU A 343 8.01 -3.71 1.15
CA GLU A 343 6.78 -3.50 1.93
C GLU A 343 6.80 -4.36 3.20
N THR A 344 7.11 -5.66 3.08
CA THR A 344 7.24 -6.58 4.21
C THR A 344 8.33 -6.15 5.18
N MET A 345 9.47 -5.66 4.68
CA MET A 345 10.56 -5.12 5.51
C MET A 345 10.07 -3.94 6.37
N SER A 346 9.33 -3.00 5.80
CA SER A 346 8.83 -1.83 6.53
C SER A 346 7.91 -2.23 7.68
N ALA A 347 6.99 -3.17 7.44
CA ALA A 347 6.07 -3.69 8.46
C ALA A 347 6.80 -4.49 9.56
N ALA A 348 7.79 -5.33 9.18
CA ALA A 348 8.59 -6.10 10.13
C ALA A 348 9.42 -5.18 11.05
N ILE A 349 10.08 -4.15 10.49
CA ILE A 349 10.82 -3.14 11.26
C ILE A 349 9.89 -2.35 12.17
N ALA A 350 8.71 -2.01 11.67
CA ALA A 350 7.71 -1.28 12.45
C ALA A 350 7.08 -2.10 13.58
N GLY A 351 7.28 -3.42 13.65
CA GLY A 351 6.83 -4.27 14.75
C GLY A 351 5.33 -4.55 14.74
N VAL A 352 4.78 -4.94 13.60
CA VAL A 352 3.40 -5.42 13.49
C VAL A 352 3.26 -6.83 14.06
N ASP A 353 2.05 -7.26 14.45
CA ASP A 353 1.84 -8.57 15.09
C ASP A 353 1.84 -9.75 14.10
N SER A 354 1.39 -9.54 12.89
CA SER A 354 1.39 -10.55 11.83
C SER A 354 1.42 -9.93 10.45
N ILE A 355 1.98 -10.65 9.46
CA ILE A 355 2.12 -10.18 8.10
C ILE A 355 1.60 -11.24 7.12
N THR A 356 0.86 -10.80 6.11
CA THR A 356 0.57 -11.58 4.89
C THR A 356 1.21 -10.87 3.70
N VAL A 357 1.94 -11.62 2.90
CA VAL A 357 2.57 -11.15 1.65
C VAL A 357 1.80 -11.68 0.47
N SER A 358 1.33 -10.81 -0.40
CA SER A 358 0.68 -11.20 -1.65
C SER A 358 1.68 -11.82 -2.61
N PRO A 359 1.35 -12.96 -3.23
CA PRO A 359 2.10 -13.49 -4.36
C PRO A 359 2.21 -12.49 -5.51
N TYR A 360 3.32 -12.52 -6.25
CA TYR A 360 3.61 -11.55 -7.31
C TYR A 360 2.58 -11.56 -8.46
N ASP A 361 1.84 -12.62 -8.60
CA ASP A 361 0.85 -12.86 -9.66
C ASP A 361 -0.61 -12.72 -9.21
N ASP A 362 -0.85 -12.41 -7.94
CA ASP A 362 -2.18 -12.33 -7.30
C ASP A 362 -3.15 -11.35 -8.00
N VAL A 363 -2.61 -10.31 -8.67
CA VAL A 363 -3.43 -9.29 -9.34
C VAL A 363 -3.87 -9.64 -10.76
N PHE A 364 -3.46 -10.81 -11.30
CA PHE A 364 -3.83 -11.20 -12.67
C PHE A 364 -4.12 -12.68 -12.87
N LYS A 365 -3.82 -13.54 -11.90
CA LYS A 365 -4.20 -14.96 -11.91
C LYS A 365 -4.32 -15.50 -10.48
N THR A 366 -4.94 -16.68 -10.35
CA THR A 366 -4.91 -17.44 -9.10
C THR A 366 -3.47 -17.85 -8.79
N PRO A 367 -2.89 -17.46 -7.62
CA PRO A 367 -1.54 -17.85 -7.24
C PRO A 367 -1.33 -19.36 -7.19
N ASP A 368 -0.18 -19.81 -7.69
CA ASP A 368 0.24 -21.20 -7.61
C ASP A 368 1.19 -21.45 -6.42
N GLU A 369 1.55 -22.70 -6.21
CA GLU A 369 2.43 -23.10 -5.10
C GLU A 369 3.80 -22.39 -5.15
N PHE A 370 4.31 -22.10 -6.35
CA PHE A 370 5.59 -21.43 -6.52
C PHE A 370 5.51 -19.97 -6.06
N SER A 371 4.51 -19.23 -6.55
CA SER A 371 4.33 -17.82 -6.21
C SER A 371 4.00 -17.62 -4.72
N GLU A 372 3.15 -18.47 -4.15
CA GLU A 372 2.86 -18.49 -2.71
C GLU A 372 4.11 -18.79 -1.85
N ARG A 373 4.94 -19.74 -2.31
CA ARG A 373 6.20 -20.08 -1.63
C ARG A 373 7.15 -18.89 -1.61
N ILE A 374 7.31 -18.19 -2.72
CA ILE A 374 8.18 -17.00 -2.78
C ILE A 374 7.66 -15.93 -1.83
N ALA A 375 6.35 -15.63 -1.86
CA ALA A 375 5.73 -14.64 -0.97
C ALA A 375 5.97 -14.95 0.51
N ARG A 376 5.75 -16.20 0.92
CA ARG A 376 6.03 -16.65 2.29
C ARG A 376 7.51 -16.55 2.64
N ASN A 377 8.39 -16.99 1.75
CA ASN A 377 9.84 -17.00 1.98
C ASN A 377 10.41 -15.60 2.15
N GLN A 378 9.77 -14.55 1.64
CA GLN A 378 10.16 -13.16 1.91
C GLN A 378 10.14 -12.86 3.43
N GLN A 379 9.11 -13.29 4.15
CA GLN A 379 9.04 -13.11 5.60
C GLN A 379 10.07 -13.97 6.34
N LEU A 380 10.24 -15.24 5.91
CA LEU A 380 11.18 -16.16 6.52
C LEU A 380 12.63 -15.67 6.34
N LEU A 381 12.97 -15.14 5.16
CA LEU A 381 14.27 -14.53 4.91
C LEU A 381 14.55 -13.37 5.87
N LEU A 382 13.57 -12.48 6.09
CA LEU A 382 13.72 -11.37 7.03
C LEU A 382 13.88 -11.85 8.48
N LYS A 383 13.26 -12.95 8.84
CA LYS A 383 13.29 -13.50 10.18
C LYS A 383 14.53 -14.34 10.43
N GLU A 384 14.81 -15.33 9.58
CA GLU A 384 15.83 -16.35 9.81
C GLU A 384 17.23 -15.94 9.33
N GLU A 385 17.34 -15.15 8.24
CA GLU A 385 18.64 -14.72 7.69
C GLU A 385 18.97 -13.27 8.06
N CYS A 386 17.98 -12.36 7.99
CA CYS A 386 18.22 -10.94 8.28
C CYS A 386 18.02 -10.58 9.76
N HIS A 387 17.45 -11.48 10.56
CA HIS A 387 17.28 -11.35 12.02
C HIS A 387 16.52 -10.08 12.46
N PHE A 388 15.51 -9.67 11.71
CA PHE A 388 14.68 -8.50 12.04
C PHE A 388 13.83 -8.71 13.31
N ASP A 389 13.60 -9.97 13.68
CA ASP A 389 12.90 -10.38 14.89
C ASP A 389 13.69 -10.13 16.19
N ARG A 390 15.01 -9.85 16.08
CA ARG A 390 15.90 -9.66 17.22
C ARG A 390 15.91 -8.26 17.80
N VAL A 391 15.39 -7.28 17.07
CA VAL A 391 15.41 -5.88 17.49
C VAL A 391 14.02 -5.29 17.42
N VAL A 392 13.59 -4.65 18.50
CA VAL A 392 12.32 -3.93 18.58
C VAL A 392 12.54 -2.47 18.19
N ASP A 393 11.74 -1.97 17.23
CA ASP A 393 11.75 -0.57 16.79
C ASP A 393 13.17 -0.01 16.50
N PRO A 394 13.92 -0.61 15.57
CA PRO A 394 15.28 -0.14 15.25
C PRO A 394 15.29 1.27 14.64
N GLY A 395 14.15 1.79 14.18
CA GLY A 395 13.96 3.16 13.73
C GLY A 395 13.86 4.19 14.85
N GLY A 396 13.66 3.75 16.10
CA GLY A 396 13.52 4.62 17.25
C GLY A 396 14.78 5.45 17.52
N GLY A 397 14.60 6.77 17.73
CA GLY A 397 15.68 7.73 17.91
C GLY A 397 16.28 8.29 16.59
N SER A 398 15.89 7.76 15.44
CA SER A 398 16.19 8.39 14.14
C SER A 398 15.40 9.69 14.01
N TYR A 399 16.08 10.81 13.82
CA TYR A 399 15.43 12.12 13.66
C TYR A 399 14.37 12.09 12.57
N TYR A 400 14.67 11.44 11.45
CA TYR A 400 13.77 11.31 10.31
C TYR A 400 12.52 10.50 10.65
N ILE A 401 12.68 9.32 11.26
CA ILE A 401 11.55 8.45 11.63
C ILE A 401 10.68 9.07 12.72
N GLU A 402 11.29 9.71 13.73
CA GLU A 402 10.53 10.36 14.80
C GLU A 402 9.69 11.52 14.28
N VAL A 403 10.26 12.38 13.43
CA VAL A 403 9.51 13.50 12.81
C VAL A 403 8.43 12.99 11.88
N LEU A 404 8.70 11.95 11.06
CA LEU A 404 7.66 11.33 10.23
C LEU A 404 6.54 10.73 11.07
N THR A 405 6.88 10.02 12.15
CA THR A 405 5.88 9.43 13.06
C THR A 405 4.93 10.49 13.62
N ARG A 406 5.49 11.62 14.08
CA ARG A 406 4.70 12.76 14.54
C ARG A 406 3.83 13.36 13.43
N SER A 407 4.41 13.64 12.26
CA SER A 407 3.68 14.27 11.15
C SER A 407 2.54 13.38 10.63
N VAL A 408 2.77 12.06 10.53
CA VAL A 408 1.72 11.10 10.16
C VAL A 408 0.64 11.03 11.24
N ALA A 409 1.02 11.02 12.52
CA ALA A 409 0.06 11.01 13.63
C ALA A 409 -0.80 12.28 13.65
N GLU A 410 -0.20 13.46 13.50
CA GLU A 410 -0.91 14.75 13.48
C GLU A 410 -1.89 14.84 12.31
N ALA A 411 -1.47 14.43 11.09
CA ALA A 411 -2.33 14.45 9.92
C ALA A 411 -3.50 13.46 10.04
N ALA A 412 -3.22 12.23 10.52
CA ALA A 412 -4.25 11.23 10.75
C ALA A 412 -5.21 11.62 11.88
N TRP A 413 -4.69 12.23 12.96
CA TRP A 413 -5.50 12.73 14.06
C TRP A 413 -6.44 13.85 13.62
N LYS A 414 -5.96 14.76 12.79
CA LYS A 414 -6.81 15.80 12.22
C LYS A 414 -7.96 15.22 11.43
N LEU A 415 -7.71 14.24 10.56
CA LEU A 415 -8.75 13.56 9.81
C LEU A 415 -9.72 12.80 10.71
N PHE A 416 -9.19 12.13 11.76
CA PHE A 416 -10.01 11.48 12.78
C PHE A 416 -11.01 12.47 13.41
N LEU A 417 -10.54 13.63 13.88
CA LEU A 417 -11.40 14.65 14.46
C LEU A 417 -12.44 15.20 13.46
N GLU A 418 -12.05 15.40 12.19
CA GLU A 418 -12.98 15.83 11.13
C GLU A 418 -14.12 14.83 10.90
N VAL A 419 -13.85 13.52 11.05
CA VAL A 419 -14.86 12.46 10.96
C VAL A 419 -15.76 12.46 12.19
N GLU A 420 -15.19 12.59 13.39
CA GLU A 420 -15.96 12.65 14.65
C GLU A 420 -16.88 13.88 14.68
N ASP A 421 -16.40 15.05 14.27
CA ASP A 421 -17.19 16.30 14.18
C ASP A 421 -18.40 16.18 13.23
N LYS A 422 -18.34 15.28 12.25
CA LYS A 422 -19.44 14.97 11.32
C LYS A 422 -20.44 13.93 11.85
N GLY A 423 -20.21 13.39 13.03
CA GLY A 423 -21.06 12.39 13.68
C GLY A 423 -20.54 10.97 13.64
N GLY A 424 -19.26 10.79 13.37
CA GLY A 424 -18.54 9.52 13.43
C GLY A 424 -18.41 8.78 12.10
N PHE A 425 -17.70 7.66 12.15
CA PHE A 425 -17.35 6.90 10.94
C PHE A 425 -18.56 6.28 10.23
N ALA A 426 -19.56 5.82 10.99
CA ALA A 426 -20.77 5.23 10.41
C ALA A 426 -21.54 6.24 9.55
N VAL A 427 -21.65 7.48 10.04
CA VAL A 427 -22.32 8.57 9.30
C VAL A 427 -21.56 8.90 8.02
N ALA A 428 -20.24 9.08 8.11
CA ALA A 428 -19.40 9.41 6.96
C ALA A 428 -19.39 8.30 5.90
N ALA A 429 -19.32 7.02 6.31
CA ALA A 429 -19.35 5.87 5.41
C ALA A 429 -20.71 5.70 4.73
N ASN A 430 -21.83 5.91 5.46
CA ASN A 430 -23.19 5.85 4.90
C ASN A 430 -23.49 7.02 3.95
N ALA A 431 -22.88 8.19 4.19
CA ALA A 431 -22.95 9.32 3.26
C ALA A 431 -22.07 9.12 2.01
N GLY A 432 -21.22 8.10 1.98
CA GLY A 432 -20.27 7.86 0.89
C GLY A 432 -19.05 8.79 0.91
N GLU A 433 -18.86 9.59 1.95
CA GLU A 433 -17.80 10.60 2.05
C GLU A 433 -16.42 9.95 2.15
N VAL A 434 -16.28 8.86 2.92
CA VAL A 434 -15.03 8.11 3.04
C VAL A 434 -14.63 7.54 1.68
N GLN A 435 -15.55 6.91 0.99
CA GLN A 435 -15.33 6.29 -0.32
C GLN A 435 -14.95 7.36 -1.36
N GLN A 436 -15.66 8.48 -1.38
CA GLN A 436 -15.38 9.58 -2.31
C GLN A 436 -13.99 10.15 -2.06
N ALA A 437 -13.62 10.45 -0.83
CA ALA A 437 -12.31 11.00 -0.49
C ALA A 437 -11.15 10.06 -0.88
N VAL A 438 -11.32 8.75 -0.68
CA VAL A 438 -10.32 7.74 -1.11
C VAL A 438 -10.25 7.64 -2.63
N ASN A 439 -11.39 7.63 -3.33
CA ASN A 439 -11.45 7.59 -4.79
C ASN A 439 -10.83 8.84 -5.43
N GLU A 440 -11.00 10.02 -4.83
CA GLU A 440 -10.34 11.25 -5.24
C GLU A 440 -8.82 11.14 -5.09
N SER A 441 -8.34 10.57 -3.97
CA SER A 441 -6.91 10.30 -3.75
C SER A 441 -6.36 9.31 -4.79
N ASN A 442 -7.08 8.23 -5.09
CA ASN A 442 -6.71 7.28 -6.14
C ASN A 442 -6.58 7.98 -7.49
N SER A 443 -7.58 8.77 -7.86
CA SER A 443 -7.58 9.54 -9.13
C SER A 443 -6.41 10.52 -9.21
N ALA A 444 -6.11 11.22 -8.12
CA ALA A 444 -4.98 12.15 -8.03
C ALA A 444 -3.63 11.42 -8.19
N ARG A 445 -3.45 10.27 -7.54
CA ARG A 445 -2.25 9.43 -7.65
C ARG A 445 -2.08 8.85 -9.06
N LYS A 446 -3.15 8.35 -9.70
CA LYS A 446 -3.14 7.90 -11.11
C LYS A 446 -2.73 9.02 -12.06
N LYS A 447 -3.23 10.24 -11.85
CA LYS A 447 -2.81 11.41 -12.64
C LYS A 447 -1.31 11.71 -12.48
N GLN A 448 -0.75 11.49 -11.29
CA GLN A 448 0.70 11.61 -11.08
C GLN A 448 1.48 10.50 -11.79
N ILE A 449 0.96 9.28 -11.86
CA ILE A 449 1.53 8.19 -12.65
C ILE A 449 1.45 8.51 -14.16
N ALA A 450 0.30 8.98 -14.65
CA ALA A 450 0.11 9.37 -16.04
C ALA A 450 1.11 10.44 -16.52
N THR A 451 1.52 11.33 -15.62
CA THR A 451 2.49 12.41 -15.88
C THR A 451 3.93 12.08 -15.43
N ARG A 452 4.21 10.85 -15.03
CA ARG A 452 5.52 10.39 -14.49
C ARG A 452 6.04 11.18 -13.29
N ARG A 453 5.17 11.83 -12.52
CA ARG A 453 5.52 12.39 -11.22
C ARG A 453 5.67 11.33 -10.15
N ILE A 454 4.91 10.25 -10.28
CA ILE A 454 5.10 8.99 -9.56
C ILE A 454 5.59 7.97 -10.59
N SER A 455 6.72 7.34 -10.31
CA SER A 455 7.29 6.27 -11.13
C SER A 455 6.76 4.91 -10.69
N LEU A 456 6.32 4.12 -11.65
CA LEU A 456 5.93 2.73 -11.46
C LEU A 456 6.71 1.88 -12.45
N LEU A 457 7.74 1.18 -11.95
CA LEU A 457 8.66 0.40 -12.79
C LEU A 457 7.91 -0.66 -13.60
N GLY A 458 8.33 -0.85 -14.84
CA GLY A 458 7.69 -1.78 -15.76
C GLY A 458 6.38 -1.26 -16.37
N THR A 459 5.82 -0.17 -15.85
CA THR A 459 4.53 0.40 -16.29
C THR A 459 4.72 1.72 -17.02
N ASN A 460 5.00 2.82 -16.31
CA ASN A 460 5.18 4.15 -16.91
C ASN A 460 6.65 4.54 -17.11
N ILE A 461 7.59 3.74 -16.60
CA ILE A 461 9.04 3.92 -16.75
C ILE A 461 9.73 2.55 -16.81
N PHE A 462 10.77 2.46 -17.64
CA PHE A 462 11.54 1.22 -17.88
C PHE A 462 10.67 -0.02 -18.17
N PRO A 463 9.70 0.05 -19.10
CA PRO A 463 8.88 -1.09 -19.44
C PRO A 463 9.71 -2.18 -20.11
N ASN A 464 9.34 -3.44 -19.91
CA ASN A 464 9.89 -4.53 -20.69
C ASN A 464 9.34 -4.46 -22.14
N PHE A 465 10.20 -4.21 -23.10
CA PHE A 465 9.83 -3.91 -24.51
C PHE A 465 9.23 -5.11 -25.23
N THR A 466 9.50 -6.32 -24.80
CA THR A 466 9.13 -7.56 -25.51
C THR A 466 8.05 -8.37 -24.81
N GLU A 467 7.65 -7.97 -23.61
CA GLU A 467 6.67 -8.70 -22.82
C GLU A 467 5.25 -8.60 -23.40
N ILE A 468 4.55 -9.72 -23.39
CA ILE A 468 3.12 -9.86 -23.71
C ILE A 468 2.43 -10.43 -22.48
N ALA A 469 1.34 -9.82 -22.05
CA ALA A 469 0.63 -10.22 -20.84
C ALA A 469 -0.81 -10.69 -21.07
N GLY A 470 -1.42 -10.40 -22.21
CA GLY A 470 -2.82 -10.72 -22.45
C GLY A 470 -3.21 -12.20 -22.31
N ASN A 471 -2.26 -13.11 -22.49
CA ASN A 471 -2.44 -14.54 -22.31
C ASN A 471 -2.16 -15.06 -20.88
N LYS A 472 -1.71 -14.20 -19.98
CA LYS A 472 -1.38 -14.56 -18.58
C LYS A 472 -2.49 -14.18 -17.60
N ILE A 473 -3.45 -13.36 -18.05
CA ILE A 473 -4.53 -12.84 -17.21
C ILE A 473 -5.66 -13.84 -17.21
N GLU A 474 -5.99 -14.35 -16.02
CA GLU A 474 -7.19 -15.15 -15.81
C GLU A 474 -8.41 -14.22 -15.67
N ALA A 475 -9.56 -14.65 -16.17
CA ALA A 475 -10.80 -13.91 -15.95
C ALA A 475 -11.16 -13.93 -14.48
N ASP A 476 -11.56 -12.77 -13.93
CA ASP A 476 -12.03 -12.66 -12.56
C ASP A 476 -13.14 -13.67 -12.30
N SER A 477 -12.95 -14.52 -11.31
CA SER A 477 -14.03 -15.36 -10.80
C SER A 477 -14.98 -14.45 -10.01
N GLU A 478 -16.16 -14.18 -10.56
CA GLU A 478 -17.21 -13.43 -9.87
C GLU A 478 -17.44 -14.01 -8.47
N CYS A 479 -17.46 -13.11 -7.47
CA CYS A 479 -17.86 -13.49 -6.11
C CYS A 479 -19.29 -14.03 -6.14
N GLY A 480 -19.45 -15.33 -5.89
CA GLY A 480 -20.75 -16.03 -5.90
C GLY A 480 -21.70 -15.68 -4.75
N CYS A 481 -21.58 -14.51 -4.15
CA CYS A 481 -22.56 -14.03 -3.18
C CYS A 481 -23.73 -13.34 -3.91
N HIS A 482 -24.93 -13.88 -3.73
CA HIS A 482 -26.20 -13.38 -4.32
C HIS A 482 -26.70 -12.05 -3.73
N CYS A 483 -25.83 -11.17 -3.29
CA CYS A 483 -26.23 -9.84 -2.83
C CYS A 483 -26.14 -8.83 -3.98
N HIS A 484 -26.93 -9.04 -5.01
CA HIS A 484 -27.13 -8.09 -6.12
C HIS A 484 -28.18 -7.04 -5.71
N LYS A 485 -27.80 -6.12 -4.79
CA LYS A 485 -28.46 -4.81 -4.72
C LYS A 485 -27.61 -3.84 -5.55
N ASP A 486 -28.27 -2.99 -6.32
CA ASP A 486 -27.58 -1.87 -6.97
C ASP A 486 -26.94 -0.98 -5.91
N SER A 487 -25.80 -0.38 -6.26
CA SER A 487 -25.09 0.53 -5.35
C SER A 487 -25.97 1.75 -5.06
N GLU A 488 -26.25 1.99 -3.78
CA GLU A 488 -27.07 3.12 -3.29
C GLU A 488 -26.22 4.36 -3.00
N ILE A 489 -24.94 4.13 -2.63
CA ILE A 489 -23.95 5.14 -2.26
C ILE A 489 -22.64 4.89 -3.02
N ALA A 490 -21.72 5.84 -2.97
CA ALA A 490 -20.37 5.65 -3.52
C ALA A 490 -19.71 4.41 -2.90
N LYS A 491 -18.95 3.66 -3.68
CA LYS A 491 -18.11 2.55 -3.23
C LYS A 491 -16.65 2.82 -3.53
N LEU A 492 -15.75 2.10 -2.85
CA LEU A 492 -14.31 2.17 -3.10
C LEU A 492 -13.97 1.69 -4.53
N ASP A 493 -13.10 2.43 -5.20
CA ASP A 493 -12.52 2.05 -6.50
C ASP A 493 -11.20 1.30 -6.28
N PHE A 494 -11.23 0.00 -6.48
CA PHE A 494 -10.05 -0.88 -6.35
C PHE A 494 -9.17 -0.93 -7.62
N SER A 495 -9.34 0.00 -8.54
CA SER A 495 -8.44 0.09 -9.69
C SER A 495 -7.03 0.51 -9.24
N ARG A 496 -6.04 -0.31 -9.59
CA ARG A 496 -4.63 -0.16 -9.19
C ARG A 496 -3.96 1.02 -9.88
N GLY A 497 -2.83 1.47 -9.36
CA GLY A 497 -2.04 2.54 -9.95
C GLY A 497 -1.59 2.25 -11.40
N ALA A 498 -1.38 0.98 -11.76
CA ALA A 498 -0.98 0.56 -13.10
C ALA A 498 -2.14 0.39 -14.09
N SER A 499 -3.40 0.27 -13.63
CA SER A 499 -4.54 -0.20 -14.42
C SER A 499 -4.76 0.52 -15.76
N GLU A 500 -4.57 1.84 -15.81
CA GLU A 500 -4.79 2.62 -17.02
C GLU A 500 -3.69 2.38 -18.09
N PHE A 501 -2.42 2.25 -17.67
CA PHE A 501 -1.32 1.87 -18.57
C PHE A 501 -1.43 0.42 -19.03
N GLU A 502 -1.87 -0.46 -18.15
CA GLU A 502 -2.11 -1.87 -18.48
C GLU A 502 -3.23 -2.01 -19.50
N ALA A 503 -4.33 -1.27 -19.32
CA ALA A 503 -5.42 -1.23 -20.30
C ALA A 503 -4.95 -0.74 -21.67
N LEU A 504 -4.15 0.34 -21.72
CA LEU A 504 -3.55 0.87 -22.94
C LEU A 504 -2.67 -0.17 -23.65
N ARG A 505 -1.79 -0.84 -22.91
CA ARG A 505 -0.86 -1.83 -23.47
C ARG A 505 -1.59 -3.09 -23.92
N LEU A 506 -2.58 -3.56 -23.17
CA LEU A 506 -3.46 -4.68 -23.53
C LEU A 506 -4.32 -4.37 -24.78
N GLU A 507 -4.75 -3.11 -24.96
CA GLU A 507 -5.42 -2.66 -26.18
C GLU A 507 -4.50 -2.84 -27.41
N THR A 508 -3.23 -2.43 -27.28
CA THR A 508 -2.22 -2.65 -28.33
C THR A 508 -2.03 -4.13 -28.62
N GLU A 509 -1.90 -4.99 -27.61
CA GLU A 509 -1.76 -6.43 -27.79
C GLU A 509 -2.99 -7.07 -28.47
N LYS A 510 -4.21 -6.71 -28.03
CA LYS A 510 -5.46 -7.23 -28.56
C LYS A 510 -5.73 -6.83 -30.03
N SER A 511 -5.22 -5.67 -30.46
CA SER A 511 -5.38 -5.21 -31.84
C SER A 511 -4.66 -6.10 -32.86
N GLY A 512 -3.72 -6.91 -32.42
CA GLY A 512 -2.83 -7.69 -33.30
C GLY A 512 -1.84 -6.82 -34.08
N LYS A 513 -1.89 -5.51 -33.92
CA LYS A 513 -0.93 -4.56 -34.48
C LYS A 513 0.04 -4.14 -33.38
N ARG A 514 1.31 -4.04 -33.74
CA ARG A 514 2.34 -3.49 -32.88
C ARG A 514 2.97 -2.30 -33.60
N PRO A 515 2.51 -1.06 -33.31
CA PRO A 515 3.02 0.12 -33.98
C PRO A 515 4.54 0.23 -33.88
N LYS A 516 5.18 0.62 -34.96
CA LYS A 516 6.63 0.71 -35.11
C LYS A 516 7.08 2.14 -34.96
N VAL A 517 7.93 2.40 -33.99
CA VAL A 517 8.46 3.72 -33.67
C VAL A 517 9.94 3.78 -34.01
N PHE A 518 10.31 4.68 -34.91
CA PHE A 518 11.69 4.88 -35.35
C PHE A 518 12.27 6.15 -34.76
N MET A 519 13.40 6.05 -34.07
CA MET A 519 14.14 7.20 -33.56
C MET A 519 15.02 7.81 -34.66
N LEU A 520 14.62 8.95 -35.22
CA LEU A 520 15.44 9.71 -36.13
C LEU A 520 16.43 10.53 -35.30
N THR A 521 17.60 9.96 -35.00
CA THR A 521 18.65 10.59 -34.19
C THR A 521 19.62 11.35 -35.09
N ILE A 522 19.75 12.67 -34.87
CA ILE A 522 20.60 13.54 -35.71
C ILE A 522 21.17 14.68 -34.85
N GLY A 523 22.25 15.30 -35.28
CA GLY A 523 22.86 16.47 -34.63
C GLY A 523 23.66 16.11 -33.40
N ASN A 524 23.58 16.95 -32.35
CA ASN A 524 24.38 16.84 -31.13
C ASN A 524 24.30 15.45 -30.47
N LEU A 525 25.44 14.78 -30.34
CA LEU A 525 25.53 13.38 -29.89
C LEU A 525 24.89 13.16 -28.50
N ALA A 526 25.21 14.00 -27.53
CA ALA A 526 24.70 13.81 -26.16
C ALA A 526 23.19 14.01 -26.11
N MET A 527 22.68 15.04 -26.76
CA MET A 527 21.26 15.37 -26.77
C MET A 527 20.44 14.36 -27.58
N ARG A 528 20.88 13.95 -28.76
CA ARG A 528 20.14 12.95 -29.55
C ARG A 528 20.01 11.62 -28.83
N LEU A 529 21.06 11.16 -28.10
CA LEU A 529 21.01 9.94 -27.30
C LEU A 529 20.04 10.08 -26.12
N ALA A 530 20.10 11.18 -25.37
CA ALA A 530 19.19 11.43 -24.25
C ALA A 530 17.72 11.49 -24.71
N ARG A 531 17.46 12.13 -25.87
CA ARG A 531 16.12 12.22 -26.47
C ARG A 531 15.62 10.87 -26.97
N SER A 532 16.52 10.08 -27.62
CA SER A 532 16.16 8.72 -28.04
C SER A 532 15.83 7.81 -26.89
N GLN A 533 16.62 7.79 -25.82
CA GLN A 533 16.33 6.99 -24.62
C GLN A 533 15.01 7.39 -23.98
N PHE A 534 14.75 8.69 -23.84
CA PHE A 534 13.48 9.20 -23.32
C PHE A 534 12.29 8.73 -24.18
N SER A 535 12.40 8.89 -25.50
CA SER A 535 11.34 8.55 -26.45
C SER A 535 11.11 7.04 -26.54
N SER A 536 12.17 6.24 -26.53
CA SER A 536 12.07 4.78 -26.49
C SER A 536 11.30 4.30 -25.27
N ASN A 537 11.63 4.82 -24.09
CA ASN A 537 10.90 4.55 -22.85
C ASN A 537 9.44 5.02 -22.92
N PHE A 538 9.20 6.17 -23.56
CA PHE A 538 7.86 6.75 -23.68
C PHE A 538 6.92 5.84 -24.47
N PHE A 539 7.31 5.46 -25.68
CA PHE A 539 6.46 4.66 -26.56
C PHE A 539 6.38 3.19 -26.15
N ALA A 540 7.43 2.65 -25.53
CA ALA A 540 7.41 1.28 -25.03
C ALA A 540 6.39 1.06 -23.89
N CYS A 541 5.95 2.11 -23.18
CA CYS A 541 4.87 2.01 -22.20
C CYS A 541 3.52 1.58 -22.82
N ALA A 542 3.31 1.81 -24.12
CA ALA A 542 2.17 1.31 -24.87
C ALA A 542 2.43 -0.04 -25.56
N GLY A 543 3.60 -0.64 -25.36
CA GLY A 543 3.97 -1.91 -26.01
C GLY A 543 4.41 -1.78 -27.48
N TYR A 544 4.72 -0.58 -27.95
CA TYR A 544 5.16 -0.35 -29.33
C TYR A 544 6.54 -0.96 -29.61
N GLU A 545 6.81 -1.31 -30.87
CA GLU A 545 8.11 -1.80 -31.31
C GLU A 545 9.06 -0.61 -31.57
N ILE A 546 10.21 -0.60 -30.89
CA ILE A 546 11.14 0.51 -30.92
C ILE A 546 12.35 0.19 -31.81
N PHE A 547 12.66 1.10 -32.73
CA PHE A 547 13.88 1.07 -33.57
C PHE A 547 14.78 2.24 -33.20
N ASP A 548 15.79 1.99 -32.42
CA ASP A 548 16.85 2.95 -32.07
C ASP A 548 18.07 2.75 -32.94
N ASN A 549 18.95 3.77 -32.98
CA ASN A 549 20.15 3.75 -33.83
C ASN A 549 21.22 4.72 -33.31
N LEU A 550 22.41 4.68 -33.93
CA LEU A 550 23.55 5.51 -33.52
C LEU A 550 23.51 6.95 -34.07
N GLY A 551 22.65 7.22 -35.07
CA GLY A 551 22.47 8.54 -35.66
C GLY A 551 22.73 8.60 -37.17
N PHE A 552 22.20 9.65 -37.77
CA PHE A 552 22.28 9.91 -39.19
C PHE A 552 23.04 11.22 -39.48
N GLU A 553 23.68 11.29 -40.62
CA GLU A 553 24.35 12.52 -41.09
C GLU A 553 23.36 13.49 -41.72
N THR A 554 22.29 12.98 -42.34
CA THR A 554 21.24 13.78 -43.00
C THR A 554 19.84 13.29 -42.63
N VAL A 555 18.87 14.20 -42.68
CA VAL A 555 17.46 13.90 -42.41
C VAL A 555 16.90 12.89 -43.41
N GLU A 556 17.27 13.02 -44.70
CA GLU A 556 16.82 12.10 -45.75
C GLU A 556 17.27 10.66 -45.49
N ALA A 557 18.52 10.46 -45.06
CA ALA A 557 19.03 9.15 -44.72
C ALA A 557 18.23 8.52 -43.57
N GLY A 558 17.87 9.33 -42.52
CA GLY A 558 17.05 8.90 -41.40
C GLY A 558 15.63 8.54 -41.81
N VAL A 559 14.94 9.36 -42.57
CA VAL A 559 13.57 9.09 -43.05
C VAL A 559 13.55 7.87 -43.98
N LYS A 560 14.56 7.69 -44.82
CA LYS A 560 14.70 6.50 -45.66
C LYS A 560 14.83 5.23 -44.80
N ALA A 561 15.69 5.25 -43.82
CA ALA A 561 15.87 4.12 -42.89
C ALA A 561 14.58 3.81 -42.10
N ALA A 562 13.82 4.82 -41.67
CA ALA A 562 12.52 4.64 -41.03
C ALA A 562 11.53 3.91 -41.95
N ARG A 563 11.48 4.28 -43.23
CA ARG A 563 10.63 3.63 -44.25
C ARG A 563 11.04 2.19 -44.54
N GLU A 564 12.33 1.88 -44.55
CA GLU A 564 12.84 0.52 -44.70
C GLU A 564 12.38 -0.38 -43.52
N LYS A 565 12.24 0.20 -42.31
CA LYS A 565 11.67 -0.47 -41.13
C LYS A 565 10.15 -0.47 -41.12
N LYS A 566 9.50 0.21 -42.08
CA LYS A 566 8.03 0.39 -42.12
C LYS A 566 7.51 1.04 -40.84
N ALA A 567 8.16 2.11 -40.41
CA ALA A 567 7.79 2.84 -39.21
C ALA A 567 6.41 3.50 -39.36
N ASP A 568 5.58 3.40 -38.35
CA ASP A 568 4.31 4.11 -38.22
C ASP A 568 4.50 5.50 -37.63
N ILE A 569 5.50 5.63 -36.74
CA ILE A 569 5.88 6.89 -36.08
C ILE A 569 7.37 7.15 -36.31
N ILE A 570 7.70 8.37 -36.69
CA ILE A 570 9.08 8.88 -36.73
C ILE A 570 9.25 9.92 -35.62
N VAL A 571 10.18 9.69 -34.71
CA VAL A 571 10.50 10.59 -33.59
C VAL A 571 11.83 11.28 -33.89
N LEU A 572 11.79 12.57 -34.09
CA LEU A 572 13.02 13.37 -34.29
C LEU A 572 13.67 13.62 -32.92
N CYS A 573 14.91 13.15 -32.78
CA CYS A 573 15.73 13.25 -31.57
C CYS A 573 16.99 14.08 -31.87
N SER A 574 17.03 15.32 -31.39
CA SER A 574 18.15 16.25 -31.54
C SER A 574 18.21 17.23 -30.34
N SER A 575 19.07 18.24 -30.41
CA SER A 575 19.08 19.34 -29.44
C SER A 575 17.98 20.36 -29.70
N ASP A 576 17.59 21.13 -28.70
CA ASP A 576 16.51 22.11 -28.82
C ASP A 576 16.83 23.19 -29.86
N ASP A 577 18.10 23.58 -30.04
CA ASP A 577 18.56 24.58 -30.98
C ASP A 577 18.51 24.07 -32.44
N GLU A 578 18.65 22.77 -32.66
CA GLU A 578 18.70 22.15 -33.99
C GLU A 578 17.32 21.84 -34.57
N TYR A 579 16.26 21.81 -33.73
CA TYR A 579 14.91 21.50 -34.21
C TYR A 579 14.35 22.52 -35.18
N ALA A 580 14.73 23.79 -35.09
CA ALA A 580 14.32 24.81 -36.05
C ALA A 580 14.73 24.46 -37.50
N THR A 581 15.84 23.73 -37.69
CA THR A 581 16.35 23.30 -38.98
C THR A 581 15.84 21.92 -39.37
N PHE A 582 16.04 20.92 -38.50
CA PHE A 582 15.76 19.52 -38.85
C PHE A 582 14.28 19.16 -38.85
N ALA A 583 13.44 19.80 -38.03
CA ALA A 583 12.05 19.37 -37.90
C ALA A 583 11.21 19.73 -39.14
N PRO A 584 11.27 20.94 -39.74
CA PRO A 584 10.54 21.23 -40.96
C PRO A 584 10.98 20.36 -42.13
N GLU A 585 12.31 20.09 -42.26
CA GLU A 585 12.87 19.25 -43.29
C GLU A 585 12.37 17.80 -43.19
N ALA A 586 12.46 17.20 -41.97
CA ALA A 586 11.97 15.87 -41.71
C ALA A 586 10.47 15.75 -41.95
N PHE A 587 9.67 16.69 -41.45
CA PHE A 587 8.23 16.70 -41.63
C PHE A 587 7.80 16.77 -43.09
N LYS A 588 8.47 17.60 -43.88
CA LYS A 588 8.24 17.68 -45.35
C LYS A 588 8.53 16.34 -46.03
N LEU A 589 9.59 15.64 -45.62
CA LEU A 589 9.97 14.34 -46.16
C LEU A 589 9.01 13.21 -45.81
N THR A 590 8.37 13.25 -44.61
CA THR A 590 7.34 12.25 -44.24
C THR A 590 6.12 12.36 -45.16
N GLY A 591 5.78 13.58 -45.60
CA GLY A 591 4.65 13.82 -46.50
C GLY A 591 3.30 13.34 -45.97
N GLY A 592 3.15 13.25 -44.63
CA GLY A 592 1.93 12.80 -43.94
C GLY A 592 1.69 11.29 -43.97
N LYS A 593 2.68 10.49 -44.38
CA LYS A 593 2.56 9.02 -44.42
C LYS A 593 2.82 8.39 -43.06
N GLU A 594 3.81 8.91 -42.35
CA GLU A 594 4.18 8.50 -41.01
C GLU A 594 3.77 9.59 -40.01
N LEU A 595 3.33 9.23 -38.79
CA LEU A 595 3.14 10.21 -37.71
C LEU A 595 4.50 10.78 -37.31
N PHE A 596 4.61 12.11 -37.30
CA PHE A 596 5.86 12.80 -37.01
C PHE A 596 5.82 13.42 -35.62
N VAL A 597 6.82 13.13 -34.78
CA VAL A 597 6.90 13.56 -33.39
C VAL A 597 8.26 14.24 -33.14
N VAL A 598 8.28 15.35 -32.43
CA VAL A 598 9.50 16.02 -31.96
C VAL A 598 9.73 15.67 -30.48
N ALA A 599 10.93 15.16 -30.16
CA ALA A 599 11.31 14.79 -28.80
C ALA A 599 11.88 16.00 -28.06
N GLY A 600 11.04 16.90 -27.59
CA GLY A 600 11.43 18.10 -26.88
C GLY A 600 10.31 19.15 -26.80
N ALA A 601 10.62 20.25 -26.12
CA ALA A 601 9.80 21.47 -26.12
C ALA A 601 10.70 22.68 -26.42
N PRO A 602 11.21 22.76 -27.69
CA PRO A 602 12.15 23.81 -28.09
C PRO A 602 11.49 25.19 -28.06
N ALA A 603 12.30 26.24 -28.01
CA ALA A 603 11.82 27.62 -28.09
C ALA A 603 11.05 27.94 -29.38
N CYS A 604 11.39 27.26 -30.48
CA CYS A 604 10.72 27.38 -31.79
C CYS A 604 9.43 26.55 -31.91
N MET A 605 8.91 25.96 -30.83
CA MET A 605 7.76 25.04 -30.86
C MET A 605 6.53 25.66 -31.54
N ASP A 606 6.25 26.93 -31.31
CA ASP A 606 5.08 27.60 -31.89
C ASP A 606 5.23 27.80 -33.41
N ASP A 607 6.44 28.08 -33.89
CA ASP A 607 6.74 28.18 -35.32
C ASP A 607 6.62 26.79 -36.01
N LEU A 608 7.07 25.73 -35.31
CA LEU A 608 6.93 24.35 -35.78
C LEU A 608 5.46 23.92 -35.88
N LYS A 609 4.63 24.34 -34.90
CA LYS A 609 3.18 24.10 -34.95
C LYS A 609 2.54 24.85 -36.12
N ALA A 610 2.94 26.09 -36.36
CA ALA A 610 2.47 26.87 -37.53
C ALA A 610 2.86 26.21 -38.85
N ALA A 611 3.96 25.46 -38.91
CA ALA A 611 4.39 24.64 -40.05
C ALA A 611 3.65 23.29 -40.16
N GLY A 612 2.70 22.98 -39.26
CA GLY A 612 1.86 21.77 -39.25
C GLY A 612 2.41 20.60 -38.45
N ILE A 613 3.44 20.79 -37.64
CA ILE A 613 3.97 19.76 -36.73
C ILE A 613 3.17 19.79 -35.41
N GLU A 614 2.36 18.78 -35.19
CA GLU A 614 1.39 18.77 -34.06
C GLU A 614 1.88 18.03 -32.82
N HIS A 615 2.78 17.04 -32.95
CA HIS A 615 3.12 16.14 -31.89
C HIS A 615 4.49 16.43 -31.28
N PHE A 616 4.49 16.73 -29.97
CA PHE A 616 5.69 16.97 -29.16
C PHE A 616 5.64 16.13 -27.90
N ILE A 617 6.74 15.44 -27.58
CA ILE A 617 6.86 14.68 -26.33
C ILE A 617 8.03 15.21 -25.50
N HIS A 618 7.80 15.45 -24.22
CA HIS A 618 8.80 16.00 -23.30
C HIS A 618 8.49 15.59 -21.85
N VAL A 619 9.38 15.92 -20.92
CA VAL A 619 9.26 15.54 -19.49
C VAL A 619 7.98 16.04 -18.79
N ARG A 620 7.25 16.98 -19.37
CA ARG A 620 5.98 17.50 -18.85
C ARG A 620 4.75 16.96 -19.58
N SER A 621 4.93 16.09 -20.57
CA SER A 621 3.83 15.48 -21.32
C SER A 621 3.04 14.54 -20.41
N ASN A 622 1.72 14.49 -20.59
CA ASN A 622 0.90 13.41 -20.06
C ASN A 622 1.12 12.18 -20.93
N VAL A 623 1.91 11.24 -20.43
CA VAL A 623 2.35 10.05 -21.18
C VAL A 623 1.16 9.19 -21.57
N LEU A 624 0.25 8.96 -20.63
CA LEU A 624 -0.93 8.11 -20.84
C LEU A 624 -1.84 8.68 -21.93
N GLU A 625 -2.28 9.94 -21.80
CA GLU A 625 -3.18 10.59 -22.77
C GLU A 625 -2.54 10.67 -24.16
N THR A 626 -1.24 10.99 -24.22
CA THR A 626 -0.52 11.05 -25.49
C THR A 626 -0.47 9.68 -26.18
N LEU A 627 -0.19 8.62 -25.44
CA LEU A 627 -0.15 7.26 -25.99
C LEU A 627 -1.55 6.75 -26.36
N GLN A 628 -2.58 7.08 -25.60
CA GLN A 628 -3.98 6.80 -25.96
C GLN A 628 -4.38 7.49 -27.27
N MET A 629 -3.93 8.72 -27.47
CA MET A 629 -4.15 9.43 -28.74
C MET A 629 -3.48 8.69 -29.91
N PHE A 630 -2.24 8.24 -29.75
CA PHE A 630 -1.54 7.46 -30.77
C PHE A 630 -2.22 6.11 -31.04
N ASN A 631 -2.67 5.39 -30.00
CA ASN A 631 -3.44 4.16 -30.19
C ASN A 631 -4.68 4.39 -31.06
N ARG A 632 -5.48 5.42 -30.78
CA ARG A 632 -6.67 5.75 -31.60
C ARG A 632 -6.38 6.04 -33.06
N SER A 633 -5.16 6.52 -33.35
CA SER A 633 -4.76 6.86 -34.72
C SER A 633 -4.15 5.68 -35.49
N LEU A 634 -3.61 4.69 -34.76
CA LEU A 634 -2.80 3.61 -35.33
C LEU A 634 -3.45 2.23 -35.30
N LEU A 635 -4.29 1.96 -34.31
CA LEU A 635 -4.97 0.66 -34.13
C LEU A 635 -6.32 0.64 -34.81
#